data_f18c56551813d64a5f84d10b1b498271
#
_entry.id   f18c56551813d64a5f84d10b1b498271
#
_cell.length_a   1.000
_cell.length_b   1.000
_cell.length_c   1.000
_cell.angle_alpha   90.00
_cell.angle_beta   90.00
_cell.angle_gamma   90.00
#
_symmetry.space_group_name_H-M   'P 1'
#
loop_
_entity.id
_entity.type
_entity.pdbx_description
1 polymer ?
#
loop_
_entity_poly.entity_id
_entity_poly.type
_entity_poly.pdbx_seq_one_letter_code
_entity_poly.pdbx_strand_id
1 'polypeptide(L)'
;MTFNPRDSSLFVHEKRDAVFSRLRECDTLAVDRNGVVPIYSLVRYVDVERAYKEADVFSPCAGLTLDAFDPKVCETPSRMLEMAPPQLHRELKGAMQASFRGGGLAGIRDRAAEHLDRFLAEAADGDAVELVADYARGAATLMMAELLGLTPEETERLAPLLGRIGDLNVGETPAAVLQRQKGEF
;
A
#
# COMPACT_ATOMS: atom_id res chain seq x y z
N MET A 1 -4.93 27.56 6.31
CA MET A 1 -6.11 26.94 5.68
C MET A 1 -6.46 25.69 6.46
N THR A 2 -7.72 25.50 6.83
CA THR A 2 -8.14 24.28 7.53
C THR A 2 -8.35 23.20 6.48
N PHE A 3 -7.64 22.09 6.62
CA PHE A 3 -7.74 20.93 5.77
C PHE A 3 -7.83 19.70 6.69
N ASN A 4 -8.90 18.93 6.54
CA ASN A 4 -9.08 17.69 7.27
C ASN A 4 -8.79 16.50 6.36
N PRO A 5 -7.62 15.87 6.48
CA PRO A 5 -7.26 14.73 5.64
C PRO A 5 -8.07 13.46 5.91
N ARG A 6 -8.86 13.44 7.01
CA ARG A 6 -9.78 12.34 7.33
C ARG A 6 -11.13 12.45 6.62
N ASP A 7 -11.42 13.59 6.01
CA ASP A 7 -12.68 13.78 5.26
C ASP A 7 -12.56 13.13 3.88
N SER A 8 -13.09 11.92 3.75
CA SER A 8 -13.07 11.15 2.50
C SER A 8 -13.76 11.86 1.33
N SER A 9 -14.70 12.78 1.61
CA SER A 9 -15.40 13.55 0.56
C SER A 9 -14.46 14.49 -0.21
N LEU A 10 -13.30 14.84 0.37
CA LEU A 10 -12.29 15.67 -0.28
C LEU A 10 -11.49 14.91 -1.36
N PHE A 11 -11.55 13.58 -1.36
CA PHE A 11 -10.82 12.73 -2.30
C PHE A 11 -11.66 12.29 -3.49
N VAL A 12 -12.92 12.72 -3.58
CA VAL A 12 -13.77 12.51 -4.76
C VAL A 12 -13.27 13.41 -5.92
N HIS A 13 -13.20 12.85 -7.12
CA HIS A 13 -12.52 13.43 -8.29
C HIS A 13 -12.73 14.92 -8.52
N GLU A 14 -13.97 15.40 -8.50
CA GLU A 14 -14.30 16.80 -8.82
C GLU A 14 -13.76 17.80 -7.78
N LYS A 15 -13.68 17.41 -6.52
CA LYS A 15 -13.22 18.29 -5.41
C LYS A 15 -11.73 18.17 -5.17
N ARG A 16 -11.17 16.98 -5.36
CA ARG A 16 -9.78 16.65 -5.02
C ARG A 16 -8.80 17.62 -5.66
N ASP A 17 -8.86 17.78 -6.96
CA ASP A 17 -7.87 18.54 -7.73
C ASP A 17 -7.89 20.02 -7.35
N ALA A 18 -9.07 20.59 -7.13
CA ALA A 18 -9.22 21.98 -6.69
C ALA A 18 -8.67 22.19 -5.27
N VAL A 19 -8.93 21.27 -4.33
CA VAL A 19 -8.43 21.35 -2.96
C VAL A 19 -6.91 21.24 -2.93
N PHE A 20 -6.34 20.22 -3.60
CA PHE A 20 -4.89 20.02 -3.60
C PHE A 20 -4.14 21.11 -4.37
N SER A 21 -4.72 21.71 -5.43
CA SER A 21 -4.13 22.87 -6.10
C SER A 21 -4.02 24.05 -5.16
N ARG A 22 -5.08 24.38 -4.44
CA ARG A 22 -5.05 25.46 -3.43
C ARG A 22 -4.05 25.21 -2.31
N LEU A 23 -3.95 23.96 -1.84
CA LEU A 23 -2.98 23.60 -0.80
C LEU A 23 -1.53 23.80 -1.27
N ARG A 24 -1.24 23.50 -2.55
CA ARG A 24 0.09 23.70 -3.14
C ARG A 24 0.47 25.19 -3.30
N GLU A 25 -0.52 26.05 -3.51
CA GLU A 25 -0.33 27.49 -3.65
C GLU A 25 -0.13 28.20 -2.29
N CYS A 26 -0.46 27.54 -1.17
CA CYS A 26 -0.26 28.10 0.16
C CYS A 26 1.22 28.03 0.58
N ASP A 27 1.75 29.13 1.13
CA ASP A 27 3.12 29.15 1.67
C ASP A 27 3.27 28.38 2.98
N THR A 28 2.16 28.03 3.63
CA THR A 28 2.14 27.33 4.91
C THR A 28 1.61 25.92 4.77
N LEU A 29 2.13 25.03 5.63
CA LEU A 29 1.61 23.66 5.71
C LEU A 29 0.15 23.65 6.16
N ALA A 30 -0.65 22.78 5.52
CA ALA A 30 -1.98 22.49 5.99
C ALA A 30 -1.91 21.62 7.25
N VAL A 31 -2.60 22.05 8.31
CA VAL A 31 -2.56 21.38 9.61
C VAL A 31 -3.98 21.09 10.07
N ASP A 32 -4.27 19.83 10.34
CA ASP A 32 -5.47 19.40 11.08
C ASP A 32 -5.12 19.23 12.58
N ARG A 33 -5.83 19.93 13.44
CA ARG A 33 -5.65 19.91 14.92
C ARG A 33 -6.83 19.27 15.65
N ASN A 34 -7.76 18.65 14.92
CA ASN A 34 -8.99 18.12 15.50
C ASN A 34 -8.80 16.72 16.14
N GLY A 35 -7.64 16.10 16.03
CA GLY A 35 -7.31 14.80 16.62
C GLY A 35 -6.43 14.90 17.86
N VAL A 36 -6.07 13.74 18.42
CA VAL A 36 -5.16 13.60 19.56
C VAL A 36 -3.78 14.21 19.26
N VAL A 37 -3.33 14.08 18.03
CA VAL A 37 -2.10 14.69 17.52
C VAL A 37 -2.40 15.50 16.27
N PRO A 38 -1.69 16.64 16.05
CA PRO A 38 -1.84 17.40 14.82
C PRO A 38 -1.32 16.62 13.62
N ILE A 39 -2.04 16.70 12.49
CA ILE A 39 -1.63 16.12 11.21
C ILE A 39 -1.16 17.24 10.31
N TYR A 40 0.07 17.15 9.83
CA TYR A 40 0.67 18.06 8.86
C TYR A 40 0.62 17.40 7.48
N SER A 41 -0.04 18.06 6.52
CA SER A 41 -0.19 17.53 5.16
C SER A 41 0.85 18.14 4.24
N LEU A 42 1.72 17.30 3.69
CA LEU A 42 2.70 17.66 2.68
C LEU A 42 2.09 17.42 1.29
N VAL A 43 1.93 18.45 0.49
CA VAL A 43 1.25 18.38 -0.82
C VAL A 43 2.11 18.87 -1.98
N ARG A 44 3.24 19.55 -1.71
CA ARG A 44 4.20 19.94 -2.74
C ARG A 44 5.22 18.83 -2.95
N TYR A 45 5.59 18.60 -4.20
CA TYR A 45 6.56 17.56 -4.55
C TYR A 45 7.87 17.64 -3.75
N VAL A 46 8.42 18.85 -3.63
CA VAL A 46 9.68 19.07 -2.91
C VAL A 46 9.61 18.70 -1.42
N ASP A 47 8.47 18.98 -0.76
CA ASP A 47 8.26 18.66 0.64
C ASP A 47 8.06 17.15 0.85
N VAL A 48 7.32 16.50 -0.04
CA VAL A 48 7.11 15.05 -0.05
C VAL A 48 8.44 14.33 -0.31
N GLU A 49 9.19 14.76 -1.32
CA GLU A 49 10.51 14.19 -1.63
C GLU A 49 11.47 14.31 -0.44
N ARG A 50 11.48 15.47 0.20
CA ARG A 50 12.27 15.71 1.41
C ARG A 50 11.89 14.75 2.54
N ALA A 51 10.58 14.60 2.81
CA ALA A 51 10.09 13.69 3.85
C ALA A 51 10.53 12.24 3.62
N TYR A 52 10.56 11.78 2.38
CA TYR A 52 11.05 10.44 2.05
C TYR A 52 12.58 10.29 2.15
N LYS A 53 13.33 11.35 1.94
CA LYS A 53 14.80 11.33 1.98
C LYS A 53 15.37 11.48 3.40
N GLU A 54 14.70 12.27 4.24
CA GLU A 54 15.16 12.60 5.59
C GLU A 54 14.55 11.67 6.65
N ALA A 55 14.83 10.37 6.56
CA ALA A 55 14.28 9.35 7.46
C ALA A 55 14.65 9.57 8.95
N ASP A 56 15.71 10.32 9.23
CA ASP A 56 16.10 10.68 10.60
C ASP A 56 15.19 11.77 11.20
N VAL A 57 14.48 12.53 10.34
CA VAL A 57 13.52 13.56 10.73
C VAL A 57 12.09 13.05 10.65
N PHE A 58 11.76 12.33 9.59
CA PHE A 58 10.43 11.81 9.29
C PHE A 58 10.40 10.29 9.48
N SER A 59 10.07 9.85 10.69
CA SER A 59 10.01 8.43 11.01
C SER A 59 8.71 7.79 10.52
N PRO A 60 8.77 6.64 9.82
CA PRO A 60 7.59 5.89 9.41
C PRO A 60 6.98 5.05 10.55
N CYS A 61 7.59 5.03 11.74
CA CYS A 61 7.17 4.15 12.85
C CYS A 61 5.74 4.40 13.34
N ALA A 62 5.18 5.60 13.08
CA ALA A 62 3.85 5.99 13.52
C ALA A 62 2.70 5.29 12.77
N GLY A 63 2.99 4.57 11.69
CA GLY A 63 1.99 3.87 10.88
C GLY A 63 1.86 4.44 9.47
N LEU A 64 1.04 3.74 8.67
CA LEU A 64 0.81 4.06 7.25
C LEU A 64 -0.55 4.70 7.00
N THR A 65 -1.40 4.77 8.02
CA THR A 65 -2.78 5.29 7.91
C THR A 65 -3.04 6.39 8.90
N LEU A 66 -3.96 7.30 8.56
CA LEU A 66 -4.27 8.49 9.37
C LEU A 66 -4.95 8.15 10.71
N ASP A 67 -5.65 7.02 10.78
CA ASP A 67 -6.45 6.64 11.94
C ASP A 67 -5.73 5.67 12.89
N ALA A 68 -4.58 5.16 12.51
CA ALA A 68 -3.86 4.12 13.26
C ALA A 68 -2.73 4.66 14.15
N PHE A 69 -2.69 5.97 14.40
CA PHE A 69 -1.65 6.50 15.28
C PHE A 69 -1.88 6.04 16.72
N ASP A 70 -1.08 5.06 17.15
CA ASP A 70 -0.89 4.69 18.54
C ASP A 70 0.59 4.94 18.91
N PRO A 71 0.88 5.82 19.87
CA PRO A 71 2.26 6.07 20.31
C PRO A 71 3.00 4.80 20.71
N LYS A 72 2.30 3.80 21.24
CA LYS A 72 2.88 2.51 21.65
C LYS A 72 3.41 1.69 20.46
N VAL A 73 2.89 1.92 19.25
CA VAL A 73 3.39 1.24 18.04
C VAL A 73 4.82 1.67 17.75
N CYS A 74 5.18 2.93 18.03
CA CYS A 74 6.55 3.42 17.85
C CYS A 74 7.55 2.84 18.87
N GLU A 75 7.08 2.33 20.01
CA GLU A 75 7.93 1.73 21.06
C GLU A 75 8.40 0.32 20.67
N THR A 76 7.66 -0.36 19.79
CA THR A 76 8.03 -1.71 19.34
C THR A 76 8.48 -1.63 17.87
N PRO A 77 9.75 -1.96 17.56
CA PRO A 77 10.24 -1.95 16.19
C PRO A 77 9.37 -2.82 15.29
N SER A 78 8.76 -2.21 14.30
CA SER A 78 7.98 -2.94 13.31
C SER A 78 8.90 -3.81 12.44
N ARG A 79 8.45 -5.05 12.17
CA ARG A 79 9.09 -5.94 11.20
C ARG A 79 8.59 -5.69 9.77
N MET A 80 7.61 -4.82 9.59
CA MET A 80 7.18 -4.36 8.27
C MET A 80 8.24 -3.41 7.72
N LEU A 81 8.66 -3.64 6.47
CA LEU A 81 9.71 -2.84 5.83
C LEU A 81 9.38 -1.35 5.83
N GLU A 82 8.13 -1.00 5.54
CA GLU A 82 7.64 0.38 5.42
C GLU A 82 7.66 1.14 6.76
N MET A 83 7.56 0.41 7.88
CA MET A 83 7.50 0.98 9.23
C MET A 83 8.78 0.71 10.03
N ALA A 84 9.77 0.08 9.43
CA ALA A 84 11.00 -0.28 10.11
C ALA A 84 11.86 0.97 10.38
N PRO A 85 12.52 1.05 11.55
CA PRO A 85 13.52 2.08 11.83
C PRO A 85 14.64 2.06 10.78
N PRO A 86 15.35 3.18 10.54
CA PRO A 86 16.29 3.31 9.42
C PRO A 86 17.34 2.20 9.33
N GLN A 87 17.85 1.72 10.45
CA GLN A 87 18.85 0.63 10.45
C GLN A 87 18.21 -0.70 10.04
N LEU A 88 17.11 -1.10 10.68
CA LEU A 88 16.39 -2.33 10.37
C LEU A 88 15.86 -2.31 8.93
N HIS A 89 15.37 -1.15 8.46
CA HIS A 89 14.95 -0.98 7.07
C HIS A 89 16.07 -1.28 6.09
N ARG A 90 17.30 -0.77 6.34
CA ARG A 90 18.47 -1.06 5.50
C ARG A 90 18.83 -2.54 5.48
N GLU A 91 18.79 -3.20 6.64
CA GLU A 91 19.08 -4.64 6.76
C GLU A 91 18.05 -5.49 6.01
N LEU A 92 16.75 -5.24 6.24
CA LEU A 92 15.65 -5.96 5.57
C LEU A 92 15.68 -5.72 4.05
N LYS A 93 15.82 -4.47 3.62
CA LYS A 93 15.92 -4.10 2.22
C LYS A 93 17.14 -4.73 1.55
N GLY A 94 18.29 -4.76 2.23
CA GLY A 94 19.50 -5.41 1.74
C GLY A 94 19.31 -6.91 1.51
N ALA A 95 18.67 -7.60 2.46
CA ALA A 95 18.35 -9.02 2.33
C ALA A 95 17.39 -9.31 1.16
N MET A 96 16.39 -8.46 0.94
CA MET A 96 15.42 -8.61 -0.14
C MET A 96 16.01 -8.28 -1.52
N GLN A 97 16.96 -7.35 -1.60
CA GLN A 97 17.52 -6.88 -2.88
C GLN A 97 18.13 -8.00 -3.73
N ALA A 98 18.65 -9.04 -3.10
CA ALA A 98 19.23 -10.18 -3.82
C ALA A 98 18.19 -10.88 -4.72
N SER A 99 16.95 -11.01 -4.25
CA SER A 99 15.85 -11.63 -5.00
C SER A 99 15.39 -10.79 -6.21
N PHE A 100 15.66 -9.48 -6.19
CA PHE A 100 15.30 -8.57 -7.29
C PHE A 100 16.43 -8.34 -8.30
N ARG A 101 17.60 -8.99 -8.11
CA ARG A 101 18.75 -8.84 -9.01
C ARG A 101 18.95 -10.10 -9.85
N GLY A 102 19.41 -9.91 -11.10
CA GLY A 102 19.80 -11.03 -11.96
C GLY A 102 18.65 -11.84 -12.52
N GLY A 103 18.84 -13.17 -12.62
CA GLY A 103 17.89 -14.07 -13.26
C GLY A 103 16.56 -14.29 -12.54
N GLY A 104 16.46 -13.89 -11.27
CA GLY A 104 15.21 -14.06 -10.49
C GLY A 104 13.99 -13.37 -11.11
N LEU A 105 14.19 -12.17 -11.72
CA LEU A 105 13.10 -11.46 -12.39
C LEU A 105 12.75 -12.01 -13.77
N ALA A 106 13.65 -12.74 -14.42
CA ALA A 106 13.37 -13.32 -15.75
C ALA A 106 12.26 -14.37 -15.67
N GLY A 107 12.33 -15.29 -14.71
CA GLY A 107 11.29 -16.30 -14.50
C GLY A 107 9.92 -15.69 -14.16
N ILE A 108 9.91 -14.62 -13.36
CA ILE A 108 8.68 -13.91 -13.02
C ILE A 108 8.06 -13.30 -14.27
N ARG A 109 8.86 -12.65 -15.12
CA ARG A 109 8.40 -12.06 -16.37
C ARG A 109 7.78 -13.11 -17.31
N ASP A 110 8.44 -14.24 -17.46
CA ASP A 110 8.00 -15.31 -18.37
C ASP A 110 6.67 -15.90 -17.89
N ARG A 111 6.50 -16.16 -16.60
CA ARG A 111 5.23 -16.61 -16.02
C ARG A 111 4.13 -15.57 -16.08
N ALA A 112 4.46 -14.28 -15.90
CA ALA A 112 3.50 -13.21 -16.10
C ALA A 112 2.99 -13.15 -17.54
N ALA A 113 3.87 -13.37 -18.52
CA ALA A 113 3.48 -13.48 -19.93
C ALA A 113 2.56 -14.68 -20.18
N GLU A 114 2.92 -15.87 -19.68
CA GLU A 114 2.08 -17.07 -19.78
C GLU A 114 0.70 -16.87 -19.14
N HIS A 115 0.64 -16.16 -18.00
CA HIS A 115 -0.64 -15.84 -17.36
C HIS A 115 -1.47 -14.89 -18.21
N LEU A 116 -0.85 -13.88 -18.80
CA LEU A 116 -1.52 -12.95 -19.71
C LEU A 116 -2.06 -13.66 -20.94
N ASP A 117 -1.25 -14.53 -21.57
CA ASP A 117 -1.67 -15.27 -22.76
C ASP A 117 -2.87 -16.16 -22.47
N ARG A 118 -2.89 -16.84 -21.32
CA ARG A 118 -4.03 -17.65 -20.87
C ARG A 118 -5.28 -16.79 -20.66
N PHE A 119 -5.14 -15.68 -19.94
CA PHE A 119 -6.24 -14.74 -19.74
C PHE A 119 -6.81 -14.22 -21.05
N LEU A 120 -5.96 -13.83 -22.00
CA LEU A 120 -6.41 -13.34 -23.31
C LEU A 120 -7.12 -14.42 -24.12
N ALA A 121 -6.68 -15.68 -24.02
CA ALA A 121 -7.36 -16.79 -24.68
C ALA A 121 -8.76 -17.03 -24.10
N GLU A 122 -8.89 -17.03 -22.76
CA GLU A 122 -10.17 -17.16 -22.07
C GLU A 122 -11.11 -15.97 -22.36
N ALA A 123 -10.55 -14.74 -22.40
CA ALA A 123 -11.30 -13.53 -22.70
C ALA A 123 -11.83 -13.47 -24.14
N ALA A 124 -11.14 -14.12 -25.09
CA ALA A 124 -11.55 -14.13 -26.49
C ALA A 124 -12.86 -14.91 -26.74
N ASP A 125 -13.19 -15.85 -25.85
CA ASP A 125 -14.38 -16.69 -25.92
C ASP A 125 -15.57 -16.08 -25.14
N GLY A 126 -15.37 -14.98 -24.41
CA GLY A 126 -16.36 -14.33 -23.54
C GLY A 126 -16.88 -13.00 -24.07
N ASP A 127 -18.09 -12.62 -23.64
CA ASP A 127 -18.70 -11.34 -24.04
C ASP A 127 -18.15 -10.12 -23.29
N ALA A 128 -17.63 -10.31 -22.05
CA ALA A 128 -17.03 -9.26 -21.24
C ALA A 128 -16.11 -9.85 -20.19
N VAL A 129 -15.04 -9.13 -19.85
CA VAL A 129 -14.10 -9.46 -18.77
C VAL A 129 -13.94 -8.28 -17.81
N GLU A 130 -13.81 -8.59 -16.51
CA GLU A 130 -13.47 -7.60 -15.51
C GLU A 130 -11.96 -7.62 -15.30
N LEU A 131 -11.27 -6.59 -15.78
CA LEU A 131 -9.80 -6.54 -15.88
C LEU A 131 -9.12 -6.69 -14.51
N VAL A 132 -9.70 -6.17 -13.43
CA VAL A 132 -9.10 -6.20 -12.10
C VAL A 132 -9.31 -7.57 -11.44
N ALA A 133 -10.56 -8.07 -11.42
CA ALA A 133 -10.89 -9.32 -10.76
C ALA A 133 -10.34 -10.54 -11.51
N ASP A 134 -10.54 -10.55 -12.85
CA ASP A 134 -10.25 -11.72 -13.68
C ASP A 134 -8.77 -11.80 -14.08
N TYR A 135 -8.09 -10.65 -14.22
CA TYR A 135 -6.67 -10.64 -14.64
C TYR A 135 -5.71 -10.09 -13.59
N ALA A 136 -5.85 -8.80 -13.21
CA ALA A 136 -4.79 -8.09 -12.49
C ALA A 136 -4.52 -8.68 -11.10
N ARG A 137 -5.58 -9.13 -10.41
CA ARG A 137 -5.48 -9.79 -9.09
C ARG A 137 -4.72 -11.12 -9.18
N GLY A 138 -5.06 -11.95 -10.16
CA GLY A 138 -4.38 -13.22 -10.41
C GLY A 138 -2.91 -13.02 -10.77
N ALA A 139 -2.62 -12.10 -11.69
CA ALA A 139 -1.26 -11.76 -12.08
C ALA A 139 -0.41 -11.27 -10.90
N ALA A 140 -0.93 -10.37 -10.08
CA ALA A 140 -0.22 -9.87 -8.89
C ALA A 140 0.05 -11.00 -7.88
N THR A 141 -0.93 -11.88 -7.65
CA THR A 141 -0.77 -13.03 -6.74
C THR A 141 0.31 -13.98 -7.23
N LEU A 142 0.32 -14.32 -8.51
CA LEU A 142 1.35 -15.19 -9.10
C LEU A 142 2.74 -14.57 -9.01
N MET A 143 2.89 -13.29 -9.33
CA MET A 143 4.19 -12.60 -9.23
C MET A 143 4.69 -12.55 -7.79
N MET A 144 3.82 -12.34 -6.81
CA MET A 144 4.18 -12.38 -5.39
C MET A 144 4.58 -13.77 -4.95
N ALA A 145 3.84 -14.80 -5.37
CA ALA A 145 4.16 -16.18 -5.06
C ALA A 145 5.55 -16.59 -5.58
N GLU A 146 5.87 -16.20 -6.80
CA GLU A 146 7.19 -16.43 -7.39
C GLU A 146 8.31 -15.70 -6.63
N LEU A 147 8.11 -14.44 -6.29
CA LEU A 147 9.07 -13.65 -5.51
C LEU A 147 9.35 -14.26 -4.14
N LEU A 148 8.32 -14.86 -3.52
CA LEU A 148 8.41 -15.48 -2.21
C LEU A 148 8.84 -16.96 -2.28
N GLY A 149 8.91 -17.54 -3.46
CA GLY A 149 9.23 -18.97 -3.65
C GLY A 149 8.14 -19.89 -3.12
N LEU A 150 6.86 -19.48 -3.21
CA LEU A 150 5.72 -20.26 -2.72
C LEU A 150 5.38 -21.40 -3.68
N THR A 151 4.95 -22.51 -3.11
CA THR A 151 4.39 -23.63 -3.88
C THR A 151 2.99 -23.27 -4.42
N PRO A 152 2.46 -24.01 -5.42
CA PRO A 152 1.09 -23.80 -5.90
C PRO A 152 0.05 -23.87 -4.77
N GLU A 153 0.17 -24.83 -3.85
CA GLU A 153 -0.74 -25.02 -2.73
C GLU A 153 -0.70 -23.84 -1.75
N GLU A 154 0.50 -23.32 -1.47
CA GLU A 154 0.67 -22.13 -0.64
C GLU A 154 0.09 -20.89 -1.32
N THR A 155 0.25 -20.78 -2.65
CA THR A 155 -0.31 -19.71 -3.46
C THR A 155 -1.84 -19.72 -3.43
N GLU A 156 -2.47 -20.88 -3.60
CA GLU A 156 -3.93 -21.03 -3.49
C GLU A 156 -4.46 -20.61 -2.12
N ARG A 157 -3.73 -20.89 -1.05
CA ARG A 157 -4.08 -20.47 0.31
C ARG A 157 -3.89 -18.96 0.54
N LEU A 158 -2.90 -18.36 -0.09
CA LEU A 158 -2.59 -16.93 0.04
C LEU A 158 -3.54 -16.05 -0.77
N ALA A 159 -3.96 -16.49 -1.95
CA ALA A 159 -4.76 -15.70 -2.88
C ALA A 159 -6.02 -15.07 -2.26
N PRO A 160 -6.86 -15.79 -1.48
CA PRO A 160 -8.02 -15.20 -0.81
C PRO A 160 -7.66 -14.16 0.24
N LEU A 161 -6.49 -14.30 0.90
CA LEU A 161 -6.02 -13.36 1.91
C LEU A 161 -5.60 -12.03 1.27
N LEU A 162 -4.89 -12.10 0.15
CA LEU A 162 -4.49 -10.91 -0.62
C LEU A 162 -5.70 -10.18 -1.20
N GLY A 163 -6.71 -10.92 -1.68
CA GLY A 163 -7.97 -10.34 -2.12
C GLY A 163 -8.64 -9.51 -1.03
N ARG A 164 -8.74 -10.06 0.18
CA ARG A 164 -9.34 -9.35 1.33
C ARG A 164 -8.58 -8.09 1.76
N ILE A 165 -7.27 -8.06 1.63
CA ILE A 165 -6.48 -6.86 1.89
C ILE A 165 -6.81 -5.76 0.87
N GLY A 166 -7.03 -6.12 -0.39
CA GLY A 166 -7.42 -5.18 -1.45
C GLY A 166 -8.86 -4.68 -1.36
N ASP A 167 -9.75 -5.46 -0.72
CA ASP A 167 -11.17 -5.15 -0.55
C ASP A 167 -11.45 -4.36 0.74
N LEU A 168 -10.45 -3.71 1.34
CA LEU A 168 -10.64 -2.80 2.47
C LEU A 168 -11.62 -1.70 2.05
N ASN A 169 -12.86 -1.81 2.53
CA ASN A 169 -13.89 -0.82 2.25
C ASN A 169 -13.45 0.54 2.78
N VAL A 170 -13.56 1.54 1.92
CA VAL A 170 -13.37 2.94 2.30
C VAL A 170 -14.37 3.27 3.42
N GLY A 171 -13.89 3.40 4.66
CA GLY A 171 -14.73 3.67 5.84
C GLY A 171 -14.58 2.66 6.98
N GLU A 172 -14.01 1.47 6.74
CA GLU A 172 -13.65 0.57 7.83
C GLU A 172 -12.25 0.91 8.33
N THR A 173 -12.09 1.11 9.64
CA THR A 173 -10.75 1.29 10.21
C THR A 173 -9.97 -0.03 10.12
N PRO A 174 -8.64 0.00 9.93
CA PRO A 174 -7.81 -1.21 9.95
C PRO A 174 -8.02 -2.06 11.21
N ALA A 175 -8.32 -1.42 12.34
CA ALA A 175 -8.64 -2.11 13.58
C ALA A 175 -9.97 -2.88 13.52
N ALA A 176 -11.00 -2.31 12.90
CA ALA A 176 -12.29 -3.00 12.71
C ALA A 176 -12.17 -4.21 11.78
N VAL A 177 -11.38 -4.07 10.71
CA VAL A 177 -11.06 -5.17 9.78
C VAL A 177 -10.32 -6.30 10.50
N LEU A 178 -9.30 -5.97 11.30
CA LEU A 178 -8.53 -6.94 12.08
C LEU A 178 -9.37 -7.63 13.16
N GLN A 179 -10.31 -6.93 13.80
CA GLN A 179 -11.21 -7.54 14.78
C GLN A 179 -12.21 -8.50 14.12
N ARG A 180 -12.75 -8.16 12.96
CA ARG A 180 -13.63 -9.04 12.19
C ARG A 180 -12.89 -10.31 11.75
N GLN A 181 -11.64 -10.20 11.30
CA GLN A 181 -10.82 -11.33 10.91
C GLN A 181 -10.44 -12.26 12.07
N LYS A 182 -10.31 -11.75 13.30
CA LYS A 182 -10.05 -12.57 14.51
C LYS A 182 -11.26 -13.35 15.00
N GLY A 183 -12.47 -12.97 14.59
CA GLY A 183 -13.71 -13.68 14.93
C GLY A 183 -14.09 -14.79 13.96
N GLU A 184 -13.36 -14.94 12.85
CA GLU A 184 -13.63 -15.91 11.79
C GLU A 184 -12.66 -17.12 11.77
N PHE A 185 -11.81 -17.26 12.82
CA PHE A 185 -10.93 -18.43 13.02
C PHE A 185 -11.35 -19.28 14.19
#